data_82beaf02e9e3aaa85be076887097ccf6
#
_entry.id   82beaf02e9e3aaa85be076887097ccf6
#
_cell.length_a   1.000
_cell.length_b   1.000
_cell.length_c   1.000
_cell.angle_alpha   90.00
_cell.angle_beta   90.00
_cell.angle_gamma   90.00
#
_symmetry.space_group_name_H-M   'P 1'
#
loop_
_entity.id
_entity.type
_entity.pdbx_description
1 polymer ?
#
loop_
_entity_poly.entity_id
_entity_poly.type
_entity_poly.pdbx_seq_one_letter_code
_entity_poly.pdbx_strand_id
1 'polypeptide(L)'
;IKENIPSLKTPMGMFFCEILGSVYSLERRLTSERTKDVISNKKRNGKVYSRTPYGFDKVGDELVKNTYEQKVLRKIRKLRKKENSYLSISQFLNRNNHKTKMGKKWSKENVYSLLKIDRNMIGLSSIN
;
A
#
# COMPACT_ATOMS: atom_id res chain seq x y z
N ILE A 1 -22.39 7.14 -41.94
CA ILE A 1 -23.47 6.50 -41.12
C ILE A 1 -23.64 7.35 -39.90
N LYS A 2 -24.69 8.15 -39.83
CA LYS A 2 -25.04 8.88 -38.62
C LYS A 2 -25.68 7.86 -37.65
N GLU A 3 -24.95 7.48 -36.62
CA GLU A 3 -25.55 6.75 -35.52
C GLU A 3 -26.64 7.61 -34.89
N ASN A 4 -27.88 7.13 -34.93
CA ASN A 4 -29.03 7.77 -34.28
C ASN A 4 -28.87 7.58 -32.77
N ILE A 5 -28.03 8.41 -32.13
CA ILE A 5 -27.98 8.48 -30.68
C ILE A 5 -29.32 9.11 -30.22
N PRO A 6 -30.11 8.42 -29.40
CA PRO A 6 -31.39 8.96 -28.91
C PRO A 6 -31.12 10.28 -28.19
N SER A 7 -31.88 11.31 -28.50
CA SER A 7 -31.77 12.60 -27.82
C SER A 7 -31.99 12.41 -26.31
N LEU A 8 -31.10 12.96 -25.50
CA LEU A 8 -31.22 12.97 -24.02
C LEU A 8 -32.53 13.62 -23.51
N LYS A 9 -33.21 14.39 -24.36
CA LYS A 9 -34.47 15.06 -24.04
C LYS A 9 -35.71 14.19 -24.20
N THR A 10 -35.57 12.99 -24.76
CA THR A 10 -36.68 12.05 -24.91
C THR A 10 -36.71 11.04 -23.78
N PRO A 11 -37.89 10.52 -23.39
CA PRO A 11 -37.99 9.45 -22.38
C PRO A 11 -37.13 8.23 -22.74
N MET A 12 -37.09 7.87 -24.00
CA MET A 12 -36.25 6.76 -24.50
C MET A 12 -34.75 7.06 -24.36
N GLY A 13 -34.30 8.30 -24.62
CA GLY A 13 -32.92 8.72 -24.43
C GLY A 13 -32.51 8.71 -22.98
N MET A 14 -33.37 9.15 -22.07
CA MET A 14 -33.16 9.10 -20.63
C MET A 14 -33.04 7.65 -20.14
N PHE A 15 -33.93 6.77 -20.55
CA PHE A 15 -33.87 5.34 -20.22
C PHE A 15 -32.59 4.67 -20.72
N PHE A 16 -32.15 4.99 -21.93
CA PHE A 16 -30.89 4.50 -22.48
C PHE A 16 -29.68 4.94 -21.65
N CYS A 17 -29.63 6.19 -21.19
CA CYS A 17 -28.59 6.70 -20.32
C CYS A 17 -28.59 6.01 -18.95
N GLU A 18 -29.74 5.71 -18.39
CA GLU A 18 -29.87 4.97 -17.12
C GLU A 18 -29.31 3.55 -17.25
N ILE A 19 -29.63 2.85 -18.35
CA ILE A 19 -29.07 1.52 -18.65
C ILE A 19 -27.53 1.59 -18.77
N LEU A 20 -27.01 2.52 -19.56
CA LEU A 20 -25.56 2.70 -19.70
C LEU A 20 -24.88 2.99 -18.36
N GLY A 21 -25.44 3.87 -17.56
CA GLY A 21 -24.94 4.17 -16.21
C GLY A 21 -24.90 2.94 -15.32
N SER A 22 -25.93 2.10 -15.39
CA SER A 22 -26.01 0.83 -14.63
C SER A 22 -24.95 -0.17 -15.10
N VAL A 23 -24.73 -0.29 -16.41
CA VAL A 23 -23.69 -1.17 -16.98
C VAL A 23 -22.30 -0.72 -16.53
N TYR A 24 -21.96 0.57 -16.61
CA TYR A 24 -20.68 1.09 -16.14
C TYR A 24 -20.47 0.87 -14.63
N SER A 25 -21.54 1.05 -13.84
CA SER A 25 -21.48 0.79 -12.41
C SER A 25 -21.20 -0.68 -12.11
N LEU A 26 -21.83 -1.59 -12.84
CA LEU A 26 -21.60 -3.04 -12.72
C LEU A 26 -20.17 -3.42 -13.09
N GLU A 27 -19.66 -2.95 -14.23
CA GLU A 27 -18.27 -3.19 -14.65
C GLU A 27 -17.26 -2.73 -13.60
N ARG A 28 -17.47 -1.54 -13.03
CA ARG A 28 -16.63 -1.00 -11.97
C ARG A 28 -16.63 -1.88 -10.72
N ARG A 29 -17.79 -2.41 -10.32
CA ARG A 29 -17.92 -3.35 -9.19
C ARG A 29 -17.18 -4.65 -9.46
N LEU A 30 -17.39 -5.25 -10.62
CA LEU A 30 -16.72 -6.49 -11.02
C LEU A 30 -15.20 -6.34 -11.06
N THR A 31 -14.68 -5.24 -11.58
CA THR A 31 -13.24 -4.95 -11.58
C THR A 31 -12.70 -4.80 -10.16
N SER A 32 -13.43 -4.12 -9.28
CA SER A 32 -13.06 -3.98 -7.87
C SER A 32 -13.02 -5.32 -7.14
N GLU A 33 -14.00 -6.19 -7.37
CA GLU A 33 -14.05 -7.54 -6.78
C GLU A 33 -12.87 -8.38 -7.25
N ARG A 34 -12.60 -8.44 -8.56
CA ARG A 34 -11.44 -9.15 -9.11
C ARG A 34 -10.12 -8.67 -8.49
N THR A 35 -9.96 -7.36 -8.34
CA THR A 35 -8.76 -6.79 -7.70
C THR A 35 -8.62 -7.22 -6.24
N LYS A 36 -9.71 -7.20 -5.48
CA LYS A 36 -9.75 -7.67 -4.08
C LYS A 36 -9.38 -9.14 -3.98
N ASP A 37 -9.89 -9.98 -4.87
CA ASP A 37 -9.60 -11.42 -4.89
C ASP A 37 -8.13 -11.70 -5.19
N VAL A 38 -7.54 -11.01 -6.16
CA VAL A 38 -6.11 -11.12 -6.47
C VAL A 38 -5.25 -10.71 -5.27
N ILE A 39 -5.58 -9.59 -4.62
CA ILE A 39 -4.87 -9.11 -3.42
C ILE A 39 -5.01 -10.12 -2.26
N SER A 40 -6.22 -10.64 -2.03
CA SER A 40 -6.49 -11.63 -0.99
C SER A 40 -5.71 -12.93 -1.21
N ASN A 41 -5.64 -13.40 -2.46
CA ASN A 41 -4.88 -14.59 -2.82
C ASN A 41 -3.37 -14.38 -2.61
N LYS A 42 -2.83 -13.24 -3.04
CA LYS A 42 -1.42 -12.89 -2.79
C LYS A 42 -1.11 -12.82 -1.30
N LYS A 43 -1.99 -12.20 -0.51
CA LYS A 43 -1.86 -12.11 0.94
C LYS A 43 -1.86 -13.48 1.61
N ARG A 44 -2.78 -14.37 1.23
CA ARG A 44 -2.85 -15.75 1.74
C ARG A 44 -1.59 -16.55 1.44
N ASN A 45 -1.03 -16.37 0.25
CA ASN A 45 0.16 -17.08 -0.22
C ASN A 45 1.48 -16.40 0.23
N GLY A 46 1.43 -15.39 1.10
CA GLY A 46 2.60 -14.65 1.56
C GLY A 46 3.33 -13.86 0.46
N LYS A 47 2.70 -13.67 -0.69
CA LYS A 47 3.28 -12.93 -1.83
C LYS A 47 3.12 -11.42 -1.67
N VAL A 48 3.98 -10.67 -2.36
CA VAL A 48 3.94 -9.20 -2.34
C VAL A 48 2.71 -8.69 -3.10
N TYR A 49 1.81 -8.02 -2.39
CA TYR A 49 0.58 -7.43 -2.95
C TYR A 49 0.53 -5.90 -2.83
N SER A 50 1.52 -5.29 -2.20
CA SER A 50 1.62 -3.85 -2.00
C SER A 50 3.05 -3.37 -2.19
N ARG A 51 3.33 -2.11 -1.84
CA ARG A 51 4.69 -1.56 -1.86
C ARG A 51 5.60 -2.37 -0.94
N THR A 52 6.82 -2.60 -1.40
CA THR A 52 7.85 -3.29 -0.61
C THR A 52 8.10 -2.55 0.71
N PRO A 53 7.91 -3.20 1.86
CA PRO A 53 8.15 -2.56 3.15
C PRO A 53 9.64 -2.31 3.37
N TYR A 54 9.95 -1.30 4.19
CA TYR A 54 11.32 -1.04 4.62
C TYR A 54 11.90 -2.22 5.40
N GLY A 55 13.11 -2.60 5.10
CA GLY A 55 13.76 -3.78 5.67
C GLY A 55 13.73 -5.01 4.77
N PHE A 56 13.03 -4.93 3.64
CA PHE A 56 12.92 -6.02 2.67
C PHE A 56 13.09 -5.51 1.25
N ASP A 57 13.59 -6.36 0.37
CA ASP A 57 13.62 -6.17 -1.07
C ASP A 57 12.67 -7.15 -1.74
N LYS A 58 12.11 -6.73 -2.86
CA LYS A 58 11.26 -7.60 -3.68
C LYS A 58 12.10 -8.32 -4.72
N VAL A 59 12.09 -9.65 -4.67
CA VAL A 59 12.69 -10.52 -5.69
C VAL A 59 11.58 -11.38 -6.30
N GLY A 60 11.18 -11.07 -7.52
CA GLY A 60 9.98 -11.66 -8.12
C GLY A 60 8.73 -11.29 -7.33
N ASP A 61 8.02 -12.28 -6.81
CA ASP A 61 6.83 -12.13 -5.95
C ASP A 61 7.12 -12.34 -4.45
N GLU A 62 8.39 -12.47 -4.07
CA GLU A 62 8.81 -12.74 -2.70
C GLU A 62 9.53 -11.56 -2.06
N LEU A 63 9.46 -11.48 -0.72
CA LEU A 63 10.19 -10.51 0.08
C LEU A 63 11.45 -11.14 0.65
N VAL A 64 12.61 -10.57 0.33
CA VAL A 64 13.92 -10.96 0.86
C VAL A 64 14.40 -9.89 1.85
N LYS A 65 14.97 -10.29 2.97
CA LYS A 65 15.50 -9.35 3.97
C LYS A 65 16.65 -8.52 3.41
N ASN A 66 16.51 -7.18 3.45
CA ASN A 66 17.60 -6.26 3.14
C ASN A 66 18.45 -6.03 4.39
N THR A 67 19.68 -6.52 4.37
CA THR A 67 20.60 -6.49 5.53
C THR A 67 20.84 -5.09 6.07
N TYR A 68 21.03 -4.11 5.19
CA TYR A 68 21.24 -2.71 5.59
C TYR A 68 20.01 -2.11 6.25
N GLU A 69 18.87 -2.22 5.60
CA GLU A 69 17.60 -1.68 6.10
C GLU A 69 17.17 -2.37 7.41
N GLN A 70 17.45 -3.66 7.57
CA GLN A 70 17.20 -4.41 8.80
C GLN A 70 18.08 -3.89 9.97
N LYS A 71 19.32 -3.49 9.70
CA LYS A 71 20.18 -2.85 10.72
C LYS A 71 19.61 -1.50 11.16
N VAL A 72 19.14 -0.68 10.21
CA VAL A 72 18.50 0.61 10.50
C VAL A 72 17.20 0.40 11.29
N LEU A 73 16.37 -0.57 10.91
CA LEU A 73 15.12 -0.91 11.59
C LEU A 73 15.38 -1.30 13.07
N ARG A 74 16.41 -2.09 13.33
CA ARG A 74 16.83 -2.43 14.71
C ARG A 74 17.21 -1.18 15.52
N LYS A 75 17.93 -0.22 14.92
CA LYS A 75 18.24 1.06 15.56
C LYS A 75 16.97 1.86 15.90
N ILE A 76 16.03 1.95 14.96
CA ILE A 76 14.74 2.64 15.16
C ILE A 76 13.99 2.01 16.31
N ARG A 77 13.85 0.69 16.36
CA ARG A 77 13.20 -0.03 17.47
C ARG A 77 13.88 0.23 18.81
N LYS A 78 15.22 0.22 18.84
CA LYS A 78 15.99 0.51 20.06
C LYS A 78 15.79 1.93 20.56
N LEU A 79 15.78 2.92 19.65
CA LEU A 79 15.49 4.31 19.98
C LEU A 79 14.05 4.48 20.51
N ARG A 80 13.08 3.79 19.91
CA ARG A 80 11.70 3.84 20.37
C ARG A 80 11.51 3.19 21.74
N LYS A 81 12.20 2.10 22.05
CA LYS A 81 12.22 1.49 23.39
C LYS A 81 12.80 2.43 24.46
N LYS A 82 13.68 3.37 24.09
CA LYS A 82 14.19 4.43 24.94
C LYS A 82 13.28 5.66 25.01
N GLU A 83 12.02 5.51 24.59
CA GLU A 83 10.98 6.56 24.61
C GLU A 83 11.28 7.80 23.75
N ASN A 84 12.23 7.72 22.82
CA ASN A 84 12.48 8.81 21.87
C ASN A 84 11.22 9.09 21.03
N SER A 85 10.93 10.38 20.80
CA SER A 85 9.82 10.79 19.96
C SER A 85 10.07 10.40 18.49
N TYR A 86 9.00 10.25 17.72
CA TYR A 86 9.10 9.97 16.27
C TYR A 86 9.88 11.06 15.53
N LEU A 87 9.76 12.31 15.97
CA LEU A 87 10.50 13.43 15.42
C LEU A 87 12.00 13.28 15.71
N SER A 88 12.37 12.98 16.96
CA SER A 88 13.77 12.76 17.37
C SER A 88 14.41 11.61 16.59
N ILE A 89 13.68 10.51 16.39
CA ILE A 89 14.13 9.37 15.60
C ILE A 89 14.35 9.78 14.13
N SER A 90 13.42 10.53 13.53
CA SER A 90 13.57 11.00 12.14
C SER A 90 14.78 11.91 11.96
N GLN A 91 15.04 12.81 12.91
CA GLN A 91 16.22 13.68 12.91
C GLN A 91 17.52 12.89 13.04
N PHE A 92 17.55 11.89 13.92
CA PHE A 92 18.69 10.99 14.07
C PHE A 92 19.01 10.25 12.76
N LEU A 93 17.99 9.71 12.09
CA LEU A 93 18.14 9.01 10.82
C LEU A 93 18.68 9.94 9.73
N ASN A 94 18.17 11.16 9.66
CA ASN A 94 18.60 12.15 8.68
C ASN A 94 20.03 12.64 8.91
N ARG A 95 20.44 12.85 10.18
CA ARG A 95 21.81 13.21 10.53
C ARG A 95 22.82 12.12 10.16
N ASN A 96 22.41 10.85 10.25
CA ASN A 96 23.25 9.71 9.88
C ASN A 96 23.08 9.29 8.40
N ASN A 97 22.50 10.14 7.56
CA ASN A 97 22.29 9.91 6.13
C ASN A 97 21.52 8.63 5.79
N HIS A 98 20.74 8.09 6.73
CA HIS A 98 19.81 7.01 6.41
C HIS A 98 18.65 7.54 5.58
N LYS A 99 18.34 6.87 4.48
CA LYS A 99 17.24 7.24 3.58
C LYS A 99 16.04 6.32 3.73
N THR A 100 14.87 6.82 3.35
CA THR A 100 13.67 5.99 3.23
C THR A 100 13.81 5.02 2.04
N LYS A 101 12.90 4.06 1.92
CA LYS A 101 12.87 3.12 0.77
C LYS A 101 12.88 3.83 -0.59
N MET A 102 12.29 5.02 -0.66
CA MET A 102 12.22 5.86 -1.86
C MET A 102 13.39 6.86 -1.97
N GLY A 103 14.43 6.73 -1.16
CA GLY A 103 15.60 7.62 -1.18
C GLY A 103 15.37 9.02 -0.60
N LYS A 104 14.23 9.25 0.08
CA LYS A 104 13.88 10.55 0.67
C LYS A 104 14.35 10.66 2.13
N LYS A 105 14.31 11.88 2.66
CA LYS A 105 14.51 12.14 4.10
C LYS A 105 13.38 11.55 4.93
N TRP A 106 13.69 11.18 6.16
CA TRP A 106 12.71 10.71 7.13
C TRP A 106 11.90 11.86 7.70
N SER A 107 10.60 11.66 7.85
CA SER A 107 9.69 12.51 8.61
C SER A 107 9.14 11.74 9.83
N LYS A 108 8.54 12.45 10.78
CA LYS A 108 7.90 11.81 11.94
C LYS A 108 6.77 10.84 11.52
N GLU A 109 6.03 11.20 10.48
CA GLU A 109 4.95 10.39 9.91
C GLU A 109 5.49 9.08 9.31
N ASN A 110 6.62 9.16 8.59
CA ASN A 110 7.26 7.99 8.00
C ASN A 110 7.78 7.02 9.07
N VAL A 111 8.36 7.54 10.15
CA VAL A 111 8.81 6.71 11.29
C VAL A 111 7.63 6.05 11.99
N TYR A 112 6.54 6.80 12.23
CA TYR A 112 5.32 6.26 12.82
C TYR A 112 4.71 5.14 11.97
N SER A 113 4.54 5.38 10.67
CA SER A 113 3.98 4.41 9.74
C SER A 113 4.84 3.15 9.64
N LEU A 114 6.17 3.31 9.61
CA LEU A 114 7.11 2.20 9.59
C LEU A 114 6.96 1.31 10.83
N LEU A 115 6.94 1.90 12.02
CA LEU A 115 6.81 1.14 13.28
C LEU A 115 5.44 0.48 13.43
N LYS A 116 4.38 1.06 12.87
CA LYS A 116 3.06 0.45 12.82
C LYS A 116 3.05 -0.79 11.94
N ILE A 117 3.63 -0.72 10.75
CA ILE A 117 3.74 -1.85 9.80
C ILE A 117 4.62 -2.95 10.39
N ASP A 118 5.77 -2.59 10.95
CA ASP A 118 6.71 -3.51 11.57
C ASP A 118 6.08 -4.29 12.73
N ARG A 119 5.32 -3.63 13.58
CA ARG A 119 4.57 -4.26 14.66
C ARG A 119 3.56 -5.29 14.16
N ASN A 120 2.86 -4.97 13.07
CA ASN A 120 1.91 -5.90 12.45
C ASN A 120 2.61 -7.11 11.83
N MET A 121 3.79 -6.93 11.23
CA MET A 121 4.58 -8.04 10.67
C MET A 121 5.12 -8.97 11.74
N ILE A 122 5.58 -8.44 12.87
CA ILE A 122 6.04 -9.24 14.01
C ILE A 122 4.88 -10.02 14.63
N GLY A 123 3.70 -9.41 14.78
CA GLY A 123 2.49 -10.08 15.26
C GLY A 123 2.06 -11.27 14.40
N LEU A 124 2.22 -11.18 13.09
CA LEU A 124 1.93 -12.27 12.15
C LEU A 124 2.97 -13.41 12.22
N SER A 125 4.23 -13.09 12.55
CA SER A 125 5.30 -14.10 12.72
C SER A 125 5.16 -14.91 14.00
N SER A 126 4.41 -14.42 14.99
CA SER A 126 4.22 -15.07 16.29
C SER A 126 3.08 -16.11 16.30
N ILE A 127 2.35 -16.24 15.17
CA ILE A 127 1.19 -17.15 15.03
C ILE A 127 1.56 -18.45 14.29
N ASN A 128 2.79 -18.58 13.83
CA ASN A 128 3.31 -19.82 13.21
C ASN A 128 4.21 -20.58 14.17
#